data_9f800c953e565ce1f753140367b0d173
#
_entry.id   9f800c953e565ce1f753140367b0d173
#
_cell.length_a   1.000
_cell.length_b   1.000
_cell.length_c   1.000
_cell.angle_alpha   90.00
_cell.angle_beta   90.00
_cell.angle_gamma   90.00
#
_symmetry.space_group_name_H-M   'P 1'
#
loop_
_entity.id
_entity.type
_entity.pdbx_description
1 polymer ?
#
loop_
_entity_poly.entity_id
_entity_poly.type
_entity_poly.pdbx_seq_one_letter_code
_entity_poly.pdbx_strand_id
1 'polypeptide(L)'
;MMDISCATSAILFILSNILSIVSLKKYQNRSNFDYEAFTELDPTHIQEEWEYRNEHRNLELSAGVINAVAWFSLLIPMLQVVWVQSVSGTRQLALHVTVVVLAFGAATTELIGRVLYTGSTNAAQWLAKDFNLDNWLSEDSNDEIGWRTLEMIHVVVRGMLLWIDALEWLALFGISMLLFVSIQTQKDRLLGRRWALFGVILGLFSIVDFAADVLRLESWRSFSEIAFVTTAINRVILIPGWLFWLGYQLPQAKALARKQSTTVAEGMQASSVVVAKDATEEQTESATLT
;
A
#
# COMPACT_ATOMS: atom_id res chain seq x y z
N MET A 1 -1.08 -23.14 -12.05
CA MET A 1 0.16 -22.57 -11.51
C MET A 1 -0.19 -21.20 -10.95
N MET A 2 0.25 -20.84 -9.77
CA MET A 2 -0.03 -19.54 -9.14
C MET A 2 0.82 -18.44 -9.77
N ASP A 3 0.30 -17.21 -9.90
CA ASP A 3 1.09 -16.06 -10.38
C ASP A 3 2.15 -15.66 -9.34
N ILE A 4 3.40 -15.62 -9.79
CA ILE A 4 4.57 -15.41 -8.91
C ILE A 4 4.53 -14.01 -8.30
N SER A 5 4.10 -12.99 -9.05
CA SER A 5 4.08 -11.61 -8.54
C SER A 5 3.11 -11.44 -7.37
N CYS A 6 1.93 -12.06 -7.45
CA CYS A 6 0.95 -12.05 -6.35
C CYS A 6 1.49 -12.78 -5.12
N ALA A 7 2.13 -13.95 -5.32
CA ALA A 7 2.73 -14.71 -4.23
C ALA A 7 3.86 -13.94 -3.54
N THR A 8 4.74 -13.33 -4.33
CA THR A 8 5.85 -12.51 -3.80
C THR A 8 5.33 -11.34 -2.99
N SER A 9 4.36 -10.59 -3.49
CA SER A 9 3.75 -9.48 -2.75
C SER A 9 3.12 -9.94 -1.44
N ALA A 10 2.35 -11.03 -1.46
CA ALA A 10 1.73 -11.60 -0.25
C ALA A 10 2.79 -11.99 0.80
N ILE A 11 3.85 -12.66 0.39
CA ILE A 11 4.94 -13.07 1.27
C ILE A 11 5.67 -11.85 1.86
N LEU A 12 5.92 -10.82 1.07
CA LEU A 12 6.57 -9.60 1.54
C LEU A 12 5.72 -8.87 2.60
N PHE A 13 4.40 -8.79 2.42
CA PHE A 13 3.50 -8.26 3.44
C PHE A 13 3.54 -9.07 4.74
N ILE A 14 3.53 -10.40 4.66
CA ILE A 14 3.64 -11.26 5.84
C ILE A 14 5.00 -11.05 6.55
N LEU A 15 6.11 -11.05 5.80
CA LEU A 15 7.45 -10.89 6.35
C LEU A 15 7.64 -9.53 7.03
N SER A 16 7.21 -8.43 6.39
CA SER A 16 7.31 -7.09 6.98
C SER A 16 6.57 -7.02 8.30
N ASN A 17 5.38 -7.62 8.39
CA ASN A 17 4.60 -7.63 9.61
C ASN A 17 5.17 -8.51 10.72
N ILE A 18 5.69 -9.68 10.37
CA ILE A 18 6.39 -10.53 11.36
C ILE A 18 7.57 -9.75 11.97
N LEU A 19 8.37 -9.07 11.14
CA LEU A 19 9.50 -8.29 11.64
C LEU A 19 9.03 -7.11 12.51
N SER A 20 7.96 -6.42 12.13
CA SER A 20 7.37 -5.33 12.92
C SER A 20 6.83 -5.83 14.27
N ILE A 21 6.15 -6.98 14.29
CA ILE A 21 5.65 -7.60 15.54
C ILE A 21 6.82 -8.03 16.44
N VAL A 22 7.88 -8.61 15.85
CA VAL A 22 9.07 -8.99 16.61
C VAL A 22 9.75 -7.77 17.20
N SER A 23 9.86 -6.67 16.46
CA SER A 23 10.40 -5.41 16.96
C SER A 23 9.55 -4.88 18.12
N LEU A 24 8.25 -4.77 17.94
CA LEU A 24 7.32 -4.31 18.97
C LEU A 24 7.39 -5.16 20.25
N LYS A 25 7.42 -6.49 20.12
CA LYS A 25 7.50 -7.39 21.26
C LYS A 25 8.81 -7.25 22.04
N LYS A 26 9.93 -7.00 21.36
CA LYS A 26 11.21 -6.70 22.02
C LYS A 26 11.15 -5.40 22.82
N TYR A 27 10.51 -4.38 22.24
CA TYR A 27 10.29 -3.11 22.92
C TYR A 27 9.42 -3.26 24.17
N GLN A 28 8.29 -3.96 24.07
CA GLN A 28 7.39 -4.24 25.19
C GLN A 28 8.06 -5.03 26.34
N ASN A 29 8.98 -5.94 26.02
CA ASN A 29 9.69 -6.73 27.03
C ASN A 29 10.75 -5.91 27.81
N ARG A 30 11.22 -4.79 27.27
CA ARG A 30 12.26 -3.96 27.89
C ARG A 30 11.67 -2.92 28.82
N SER A 31 10.65 -2.24 28.39
CA SER A 31 9.91 -1.26 29.18
C SER A 31 8.71 -1.96 29.80
N ASN A 32 8.33 -1.62 31.02
CA ASN A 32 6.98 -1.84 31.50
C ASN A 32 6.04 -0.99 30.64
N PHE A 33 5.90 -1.40 29.36
CA PHE A 33 5.26 -0.66 28.30
C PHE A 33 3.87 -0.25 28.76
N ASP A 34 3.77 0.96 29.24
CA ASP A 34 2.49 1.58 29.48
C ASP A 34 2.06 2.25 28.17
N TYR A 35 0.97 1.73 27.61
CA TYR A 35 0.39 2.27 26.39
C TYR A 35 -0.10 3.73 26.58
N GLU A 36 -0.40 4.14 27.81
CA GLU A 36 -0.75 5.51 28.17
C GLU A 36 0.44 6.45 28.00
N ALA A 37 1.58 6.03 28.45
CA ALA A 37 2.81 6.83 28.38
C ALA A 37 3.34 6.99 26.94
N PHE A 38 3.04 6.05 26.03
CA PHE A 38 3.36 6.19 24.61
C PHE A 38 2.57 7.31 23.92
N THR A 39 1.45 7.73 24.49
CA THR A 39 0.60 8.83 24.00
C THR A 39 0.85 10.14 24.69
N GLU A 40 1.45 10.13 25.87
CA GLU A 40 1.91 11.32 26.56
C GLU A 40 3.32 11.69 26.08
N LEU A 41 3.56 12.99 25.87
CA LEU A 41 4.86 13.52 25.49
C LEU A 41 5.77 13.56 26.74
N ASP A 42 6.04 12.37 27.31
CA ASP A 42 6.94 12.24 28.43
C ASP A 42 8.39 12.16 27.89
N PRO A 43 9.28 13.07 28.31
CA PRO A 43 10.69 13.07 27.96
C PRO A 43 11.39 11.73 28.14
N THR A 44 11.10 11.03 29.24
CA THR A 44 11.68 9.72 29.53
C THR A 44 11.28 8.67 28.52
N HIS A 45 10.06 8.70 28.01
CA HIS A 45 9.54 7.77 27.03
C HIS A 45 10.13 8.00 25.63
N ILE A 46 10.33 9.26 25.25
CA ILE A 46 10.96 9.59 23.97
C ILE A 46 12.41 9.13 23.97
N GLN A 47 13.12 9.31 25.11
CA GLN A 47 14.48 8.82 25.28
C GLN A 47 14.54 7.29 25.19
N GLU A 48 13.70 6.58 25.92
CA GLU A 48 13.61 5.11 25.87
C GLU A 48 13.29 4.59 24.47
N GLU A 49 12.39 5.25 23.75
CA GLU A 49 12.05 4.91 22.37
C GLU A 49 13.27 5.07 21.45
N TRP A 50 14.04 6.14 21.59
CA TRP A 50 15.22 6.36 20.76
C TRP A 50 16.39 5.43 21.08
N GLU A 51 16.62 5.13 22.36
CA GLU A 51 17.62 4.15 22.77
C GLU A 51 17.27 2.77 22.20
N TYR A 52 16.01 2.37 22.32
CA TYR A 52 15.51 1.11 21.74
C TYR A 52 15.72 1.07 20.23
N ARG A 53 15.34 2.12 19.51
CA ARG A 53 15.53 2.22 18.06
C ARG A 53 16.99 2.15 17.66
N ASN A 54 17.87 2.75 18.44
CA ASN A 54 19.31 2.68 18.19
C ASN A 54 19.86 1.26 18.34
N GLU A 55 19.48 0.57 19.40
CA GLU A 55 19.89 -0.81 19.64
C GLU A 55 19.34 -1.79 18.60
N HIS A 56 18.12 -1.59 18.16
CA HIS A 56 17.42 -2.47 17.23
C HIS A 56 17.34 -1.92 15.81
N ARG A 57 18.15 -0.93 15.49
CA ARG A 57 18.17 -0.19 14.21
C ARG A 57 18.11 -1.10 12.98
N ASN A 58 18.92 -2.16 12.97
CA ASN A 58 18.96 -3.06 11.81
C ASN A 58 17.63 -3.83 11.62
N LEU A 59 16.96 -4.20 12.71
CA LEU A 59 15.67 -4.88 12.64
C LEU A 59 14.58 -3.94 12.13
N GLU A 60 14.50 -2.73 12.66
CA GLU A 60 13.52 -1.72 12.25
C GLU A 60 13.74 -1.26 10.82
N LEU A 61 14.99 -1.00 10.44
CA LEU A 61 15.33 -0.64 9.07
C LEU A 61 14.94 -1.78 8.10
N SER A 62 15.24 -3.03 8.45
CA SER A 62 14.89 -4.19 7.62
C SER A 62 13.37 -4.33 7.49
N ALA A 63 12.62 -4.20 8.58
CA ALA A 63 11.15 -4.23 8.55
C ALA A 63 10.59 -3.11 7.66
N GLY A 64 11.09 -1.90 7.80
CA GLY A 64 10.69 -0.74 7.00
C GLY A 64 10.98 -0.91 5.51
N VAL A 65 12.19 -1.35 5.16
CA VAL A 65 12.56 -1.60 3.75
C VAL A 65 11.70 -2.69 3.14
N ILE A 66 11.48 -3.80 3.85
CA ILE A 66 10.64 -4.90 3.35
C ILE A 66 9.20 -4.43 3.19
N ASN A 67 8.68 -3.58 4.09
CA ASN A 67 7.34 -3.02 3.96
C ASN A 67 7.21 -2.12 2.72
N ALA A 68 8.16 -1.22 2.50
CA ALA A 68 8.18 -0.40 1.28
C ALA A 68 8.24 -1.26 0.01
N VAL A 69 9.08 -2.31 0.00
CA VAL A 69 9.17 -3.25 -1.13
C VAL A 69 7.85 -4.02 -1.29
N ALA A 70 7.15 -4.38 -0.21
CA ALA A 70 5.84 -5.03 -0.26
C ALA A 70 4.81 -4.16 -0.97
N TRP A 71 4.72 -2.87 -0.62
CA TRP A 71 3.83 -1.92 -1.27
C TRP A 71 4.18 -1.70 -2.75
N PHE A 72 5.47 -1.53 -3.09
CA PHE A 72 5.89 -1.45 -4.50
C PHE A 72 5.60 -2.74 -5.28
N SER A 73 5.77 -3.89 -4.66
CA SER A 73 5.48 -5.18 -5.30
C SER A 73 4.00 -5.34 -5.67
N LEU A 74 3.08 -4.66 -4.96
CA LEU A 74 1.64 -4.64 -5.25
C LEU A 74 1.33 -4.04 -6.63
N LEU A 75 2.17 -3.13 -7.14
CA LEU A 75 1.98 -2.52 -8.45
C LEU A 75 1.89 -3.55 -9.58
N ILE A 76 2.71 -4.61 -9.53
CA ILE A 76 2.76 -5.62 -10.59
C ILE A 76 1.43 -6.38 -10.69
N PRO A 77 0.89 -6.98 -9.61
CA PRO A 77 -0.45 -7.56 -9.63
C PRO A 77 -1.55 -6.59 -10.08
N MET A 78 -1.51 -5.33 -9.63
CA MET A 78 -2.53 -4.35 -10.01
C MET A 78 -2.47 -4.01 -11.49
N LEU A 79 -1.28 -3.81 -12.06
CA LEU A 79 -1.11 -3.63 -13.51
C LEU A 79 -1.63 -4.84 -14.29
N GLN A 80 -1.37 -6.04 -13.82
CA GLN A 80 -1.84 -7.27 -14.47
C GLN A 80 -3.37 -7.41 -14.41
N VAL A 81 -3.99 -7.08 -13.27
CA VAL A 81 -5.46 -7.05 -13.11
C VAL A 81 -6.07 -6.03 -14.07
N VAL A 82 -5.53 -4.82 -14.09
CA VAL A 82 -5.98 -3.75 -14.97
C VAL A 82 -5.84 -4.15 -16.44
N TRP A 83 -4.71 -4.77 -16.82
CA TRP A 83 -4.53 -5.28 -18.19
C TRP A 83 -5.58 -6.34 -18.55
N VAL A 84 -5.79 -7.33 -17.70
CA VAL A 84 -6.82 -8.37 -17.93
C VAL A 84 -8.21 -7.76 -18.11
N GLN A 85 -8.55 -6.77 -17.28
CA GLN A 85 -9.85 -6.11 -17.33
C GLN A 85 -10.01 -5.17 -18.53
N SER A 86 -8.94 -4.52 -18.97
CA SER A 86 -8.99 -3.60 -20.12
C SER A 86 -9.32 -4.30 -21.45
N VAL A 87 -8.97 -5.58 -21.58
CA VAL A 87 -9.29 -6.38 -22.77
C VAL A 87 -10.81 -6.61 -22.90
N SER A 88 -11.55 -6.62 -21.79
CA SER A 88 -12.99 -6.85 -21.80
C SER A 88 -13.86 -5.62 -22.06
N GLY A 89 -13.28 -4.42 -22.21
CA GLY A 89 -14.02 -3.22 -22.59
C GLY A 89 -13.34 -1.89 -22.24
N THR A 90 -13.23 -1.01 -23.23
CA THR A 90 -12.60 0.32 -23.15
C THR A 90 -13.36 1.33 -22.25
N ARG A 91 -14.61 1.06 -21.91
CA ARG A 91 -15.49 1.99 -21.15
C ARG A 91 -15.05 2.28 -19.71
N GLN A 92 -14.09 1.51 -19.19
CA GLN A 92 -13.63 1.63 -17.79
C GLN A 92 -12.17 2.11 -17.65
N LEU A 93 -11.61 2.70 -18.70
CA LEU A 93 -10.22 3.13 -18.68
C LEU A 93 -9.90 4.05 -17.49
N ALA A 94 -10.80 5.00 -17.19
CA ALA A 94 -10.62 5.91 -16.06
C ALA A 94 -10.51 5.16 -14.71
N LEU A 95 -11.39 4.15 -14.46
CA LEU A 95 -11.32 3.32 -13.25
C LEU A 95 -9.99 2.57 -13.16
N HIS A 96 -9.54 2.00 -14.27
CA HIS A 96 -8.31 1.23 -14.33
C HIS A 96 -7.07 2.10 -14.09
N VAL A 97 -7.03 3.29 -14.71
CA VAL A 97 -5.94 4.26 -14.46
C VAL A 97 -5.94 4.69 -13.00
N THR A 98 -7.11 4.99 -12.42
CA THR A 98 -7.22 5.39 -11.01
C THR A 98 -6.69 4.29 -10.07
N VAL A 99 -6.98 3.01 -10.33
CA VAL A 99 -6.44 1.89 -9.53
C VAL A 99 -4.90 1.88 -9.54
N VAL A 100 -4.29 2.07 -10.72
CA VAL A 100 -2.82 2.10 -10.83
C VAL A 100 -2.24 3.33 -10.12
N VAL A 101 -2.87 4.49 -10.27
CA VAL A 101 -2.44 5.73 -9.62
C VAL A 101 -2.52 5.61 -8.10
N LEU A 102 -3.61 5.04 -7.56
CA LEU A 102 -3.75 4.80 -6.13
C LEU A 102 -2.72 3.79 -5.61
N ALA A 103 -2.45 2.71 -6.35
CA ALA A 103 -1.44 1.73 -5.95
C ALA A 103 -0.02 2.33 -5.95
N PHE A 104 0.29 3.15 -6.96
CA PHE A 104 1.56 3.88 -7.01
C PHE A 104 1.64 4.94 -5.90
N GLY A 105 0.55 5.66 -5.65
CA GLY A 105 0.44 6.63 -4.56
C GLY A 105 0.73 5.97 -3.20
N ALA A 106 0.07 4.86 -2.87
CA ALA A 106 0.30 4.13 -1.64
C ALA A 106 1.76 3.66 -1.49
N ALA A 107 2.35 3.09 -2.55
CA ALA A 107 3.75 2.67 -2.53
C ALA A 107 4.72 3.85 -2.32
N THR A 108 4.43 5.01 -2.92
CA THR A 108 5.26 6.22 -2.78
C THR A 108 5.11 6.83 -1.40
N THR A 109 3.91 6.86 -0.84
CA THR A 109 3.63 7.35 0.52
C THR A 109 4.39 6.51 1.56
N GLU A 110 4.33 5.20 1.49
CA GLU A 110 5.11 4.32 2.38
C GLU A 110 6.62 4.61 2.28
N LEU A 111 7.16 4.75 1.06
CA LEU A 111 8.57 5.08 0.89
C LEU A 111 8.93 6.41 1.55
N ILE A 112 8.13 7.45 1.34
CA ILE A 112 8.32 8.77 1.98
C ILE A 112 8.26 8.64 3.50
N GLY A 113 7.27 7.91 4.03
CA GLY A 113 7.15 7.63 5.46
C GLY A 113 8.42 6.99 6.02
N ARG A 114 8.98 5.98 5.34
CA ARG A 114 10.22 5.33 5.79
C ARG A 114 11.44 6.23 5.73
N VAL A 115 11.54 7.06 4.70
CA VAL A 115 12.64 8.06 4.60
C VAL A 115 12.55 9.09 5.73
N LEU A 116 11.35 9.63 6.00
CA LEU A 116 11.11 10.57 7.09
C LEU A 116 11.43 9.94 8.45
N TYR A 117 10.93 8.72 8.71
CA TYR A 117 11.18 7.98 9.93
C TYR A 117 12.68 7.75 10.18
N THR A 118 13.37 7.20 9.16
CA THR A 118 14.82 6.93 9.26
C THR A 118 15.63 8.21 9.38
N GLY A 119 15.27 9.24 8.62
CA GLY A 119 15.94 10.54 8.64
C GLY A 119 15.82 11.25 9.99
N SER A 120 14.62 11.25 10.58
CA SER A 120 14.37 11.85 11.89
C SER A 120 15.12 11.12 13.01
N THR A 121 15.12 9.77 12.97
CA THR A 121 15.87 8.97 13.96
C THR A 121 17.37 9.24 13.89
N ASN A 122 17.94 9.33 12.68
CA ASN A 122 19.34 9.65 12.51
C ASN A 122 19.67 11.09 12.97
N ALA A 123 18.80 12.05 12.65
CA ALA A 123 18.98 13.45 13.08
C ALA A 123 18.90 13.58 14.61
N ALA A 124 17.95 12.89 15.24
CA ALA A 124 17.80 12.87 16.69
C ALA A 124 19.06 12.30 17.40
N GLN A 125 19.59 11.19 16.88
CA GLN A 125 20.81 10.58 17.41
C GLN A 125 22.04 11.49 17.26
N TRP A 126 22.15 12.20 16.14
CA TRP A 126 23.24 13.15 15.92
C TRP A 126 23.14 14.32 16.88
N LEU A 127 21.95 14.91 17.04
CA LEU A 127 21.68 15.98 17.99
C LEU A 127 21.97 15.56 19.43
N ALA A 128 21.50 14.38 19.84
CA ALA A 128 21.74 13.85 21.18
C ALA A 128 23.22 13.69 21.49
N LYS A 129 24.02 13.27 20.51
CA LYS A 129 25.48 13.14 20.68
C LYS A 129 26.20 14.49 20.76
N ASP A 130 25.82 15.46 19.92
CA ASP A 130 26.48 16.77 19.87
C ASP A 130 26.17 17.65 21.10
N PHE A 131 24.96 17.55 21.65
CA PHE A 131 24.53 18.28 22.83
C PHE A 131 24.89 17.57 24.15
N ASN A 132 25.59 16.42 24.09
CA ASN A 132 25.98 15.64 25.27
C ASN A 132 24.78 15.31 26.19
N LEU A 133 23.63 14.97 25.57
CA LEU A 133 22.37 14.77 26.24
C LEU A 133 22.30 13.48 27.10
N ASP A 134 23.47 12.92 27.51
CA ASP A 134 23.53 11.79 28.45
C ASP A 134 22.89 12.13 29.82
N ASN A 135 22.70 13.41 30.12
CA ASN A 135 22.00 13.93 31.30
C ASN A 135 20.76 14.74 30.94
N TRP A 136 19.88 14.16 30.13
CA TRP A 136 18.63 14.79 29.63
C TRP A 136 17.70 15.35 30.71
N LEU A 137 17.86 14.91 31.94
CA LEU A 137 17.08 15.31 33.10
C LEU A 137 17.80 16.31 34.02
N SER A 138 18.97 16.86 33.59
CA SER A 138 19.66 17.85 34.41
C SER A 138 18.96 19.21 34.30
N GLU A 139 18.80 19.88 35.44
CA GLU A 139 18.12 21.17 35.55
C GLU A 139 18.89 22.35 34.89
N ASP A 140 19.94 22.09 34.09
CA ASP A 140 20.71 23.11 33.42
C ASP A 140 20.01 23.66 32.18
N SER A 141 19.83 24.97 32.11
CA SER A 141 19.02 25.69 31.11
C SER A 141 19.42 25.48 29.63
N ASN A 142 20.65 25.03 29.36
CA ASN A 142 21.12 24.75 28.01
C ASN A 142 20.62 23.39 27.49
N ASP A 143 20.44 22.43 28.38
CA ASP A 143 19.93 21.10 28.04
C ASP A 143 18.42 21.13 27.74
N GLU A 144 17.69 22.07 28.37
CA GLU A 144 16.24 22.24 28.12
C GLU A 144 15.95 22.67 26.67
N ILE A 145 16.77 23.49 26.05
CA ILE A 145 16.57 23.93 24.65
C ILE A 145 16.81 22.75 23.68
N GLY A 146 17.84 21.97 23.91
CA GLY A 146 18.13 20.77 23.11
C GLY A 146 17.00 19.76 23.20
N TRP A 147 16.52 19.49 24.42
CA TRP A 147 15.41 18.60 24.68
C TRP A 147 14.12 19.04 23.98
N ARG A 148 13.68 20.27 24.16
CA ARG A 148 12.47 20.81 23.51
C ARG A 148 12.54 20.76 21.99
N THR A 149 13.74 20.93 21.42
CA THR A 149 13.94 20.78 19.97
C THR A 149 13.71 19.35 19.51
N LEU A 150 14.22 18.37 20.25
CA LEU A 150 14.04 16.96 19.94
C LEU A 150 12.59 16.50 20.10
N GLU A 151 11.92 16.96 21.17
CA GLU A 151 10.50 16.75 21.39
C GLU A 151 9.66 17.30 20.22
N MET A 152 9.91 18.51 19.79
CA MET A 152 9.23 19.13 18.67
C MET A 152 9.45 18.35 17.36
N ILE A 153 10.67 17.92 17.08
CA ILE A 153 10.97 17.08 15.91
C ILE A 153 10.19 15.76 16.00
N HIS A 154 10.18 15.13 17.16
CA HIS A 154 9.45 13.87 17.36
C HIS A 154 7.96 14.03 17.09
N VAL A 155 7.32 15.05 17.67
CA VAL A 155 5.88 15.33 17.49
C VAL A 155 5.54 15.59 16.03
N VAL A 156 6.31 16.46 15.36
CA VAL A 156 6.05 16.82 13.96
C VAL A 156 6.19 15.60 13.05
N VAL A 157 7.29 14.85 13.18
CA VAL A 157 7.53 13.68 12.35
C VAL A 157 6.47 12.60 12.61
N ARG A 158 6.11 12.37 13.88
CA ARG A 158 5.07 11.40 14.22
C ARG A 158 3.72 11.78 13.66
N GLY A 159 3.33 13.05 13.76
CA GLY A 159 2.10 13.54 13.11
C GLY A 159 2.11 13.32 11.60
N MET A 160 3.23 13.61 10.93
CA MET A 160 3.38 13.37 9.48
C MET A 160 3.26 11.88 9.14
N LEU A 161 3.90 11.00 9.91
CA LEU A 161 3.86 9.55 9.68
C LEU A 161 2.44 8.99 9.82
N LEU A 162 1.67 9.44 10.80
CA LEU A 162 0.29 9.01 10.99
C LEU A 162 -0.61 9.36 9.79
N TRP A 163 -0.45 10.56 9.23
CA TRP A 163 -1.16 10.94 8.00
C TRP A 163 -0.72 10.14 6.78
N ILE A 164 0.57 9.81 6.69
CA ILE A 164 1.11 8.98 5.61
C ILE A 164 0.51 7.58 5.67
N ASP A 165 0.53 6.95 6.85
CA ASP A 165 -0.07 5.62 7.07
C ASP A 165 -1.58 5.64 6.77
N ALA A 166 -2.30 6.67 7.21
CA ALA A 166 -3.73 6.82 6.92
C ALA A 166 -4.02 6.89 5.41
N LEU A 167 -3.22 7.65 4.65
CA LEU A 167 -3.40 7.76 3.19
C LEU A 167 -3.19 6.43 2.46
N GLU A 168 -2.32 5.56 2.94
CA GLU A 168 -2.14 4.21 2.38
C GLU A 168 -3.41 3.37 2.51
N TRP A 169 -4.04 3.41 3.68
CA TRP A 169 -5.30 2.71 3.93
C TRP A 169 -6.44 3.26 3.08
N LEU A 170 -6.52 4.58 2.92
CA LEU A 170 -7.50 5.21 2.05
C LEU A 170 -7.29 4.79 0.58
N ALA A 171 -6.04 4.71 0.11
CA ALA A 171 -5.72 4.24 -1.23
C ALA A 171 -6.12 2.77 -1.42
N LEU A 172 -5.84 1.90 -0.44
CA LEU A 172 -6.22 0.49 -0.49
C LEU A 172 -7.74 0.29 -0.50
N PHE A 173 -8.47 1.08 0.29
CA PHE A 173 -9.94 1.15 0.21
C PHE A 173 -10.39 1.52 -1.21
N GLY A 174 -9.83 2.59 -1.77
CA GLY A 174 -10.16 3.04 -3.13
C GLY A 174 -9.88 1.97 -4.18
N ILE A 175 -8.71 1.32 -4.15
CA ILE A 175 -8.35 0.22 -5.05
C ILE A 175 -9.39 -0.90 -4.97
N SER A 176 -9.71 -1.36 -3.77
CA SER A 176 -10.62 -2.48 -3.53
C SER A 176 -12.02 -2.19 -4.05
N MET A 177 -12.54 -0.98 -3.80
CA MET A 177 -13.88 -0.56 -4.26
C MET A 177 -13.94 -0.39 -5.78
N LEU A 178 -12.93 0.25 -6.38
CA LEU A 178 -12.88 0.44 -7.83
C LEU A 178 -12.77 -0.90 -8.58
N LEU A 179 -11.97 -1.84 -8.08
CA LEU A 179 -11.88 -3.18 -8.65
C LEU A 179 -13.20 -3.95 -8.50
N PHE A 180 -13.88 -3.83 -7.36
CA PHE A 180 -15.20 -4.41 -7.18
C PHE A 180 -16.20 -3.87 -8.20
N VAL A 181 -16.31 -2.56 -8.34
CA VAL A 181 -17.19 -1.90 -9.32
C VAL A 181 -16.84 -2.34 -10.74
N SER A 182 -15.56 -2.34 -11.09
CA SER A 182 -15.08 -2.76 -12.40
C SER A 182 -15.53 -4.19 -12.74
N ILE A 183 -15.36 -5.15 -11.81
CA ILE A 183 -15.74 -6.54 -12.03
C ILE A 183 -17.25 -6.72 -12.10
N GLN A 184 -18.03 -5.95 -11.33
CA GLN A 184 -19.49 -6.06 -11.36
C GLN A 184 -20.11 -5.53 -12.66
N THR A 185 -19.49 -4.54 -13.27
CA THR A 185 -20.00 -3.88 -14.49
C THR A 185 -19.57 -4.59 -15.79
N GLN A 186 -18.60 -5.51 -15.72
CA GLN A 186 -18.17 -6.29 -16.88
C GLN A 186 -19.16 -7.41 -17.23
N LYS A 187 -19.50 -7.54 -18.52
CA LYS A 187 -20.33 -8.65 -19.04
C LYS A 187 -19.57 -9.98 -18.98
N ASP A 188 -18.34 -9.98 -19.47
CA ASP A 188 -17.45 -11.14 -19.52
C ASP A 188 -16.44 -11.05 -18.36
N ARG A 189 -16.83 -11.61 -17.23
CA ARG A 189 -16.02 -11.56 -16.00
C ARG A 189 -14.82 -12.49 -16.11
N LEU A 190 -13.65 -11.92 -16.30
CA LEU A 190 -12.40 -12.67 -16.31
C LEU A 190 -11.90 -13.01 -14.90
N LEU A 191 -12.30 -12.21 -13.90
CA LEU A 191 -11.99 -12.42 -12.48
C LEU A 191 -13.25 -12.74 -11.69
N GLY A 192 -13.11 -13.60 -10.66
CA GLY A 192 -14.23 -14.12 -9.89
C GLY A 192 -14.89 -13.06 -8.98
N ARG A 193 -16.23 -13.02 -8.98
CA ARG A 193 -17.02 -12.14 -8.10
C ARG A 193 -16.68 -12.31 -6.62
N ARG A 194 -16.41 -13.54 -6.18
CA ARG A 194 -16.08 -13.84 -4.78
C ARG A 194 -14.76 -13.19 -4.35
N TRP A 195 -13.77 -13.15 -5.26
CA TRP A 195 -12.51 -12.45 -5.01
C TRP A 195 -12.75 -10.94 -4.87
N ALA A 196 -13.57 -10.35 -5.73
CA ALA A 196 -13.95 -8.95 -5.65
C ALA A 196 -14.68 -8.61 -4.33
N LEU A 197 -15.60 -9.48 -3.87
CA LEU A 197 -16.27 -9.34 -2.58
C LEU A 197 -15.29 -9.44 -1.41
N PHE A 198 -14.30 -10.32 -1.47
CA PHE A 198 -13.23 -10.34 -0.47
C PHE A 198 -12.42 -9.04 -0.48
N GLY A 199 -12.19 -8.43 -1.64
CA GLY A 199 -11.64 -7.09 -1.76
C GLY A 199 -12.50 -6.02 -1.07
N VAL A 200 -13.83 -6.12 -1.11
CA VAL A 200 -14.72 -5.21 -0.34
C VAL A 200 -14.49 -5.34 1.16
N ILE A 201 -14.36 -6.56 1.67
CA ILE A 201 -14.05 -6.77 3.10
C ILE A 201 -12.71 -6.13 3.45
N LEU A 202 -11.67 -6.36 2.64
CA LEU A 202 -10.37 -5.72 2.80
C LEU A 202 -10.51 -4.18 2.80
N GLY A 203 -11.27 -3.62 1.85
CA GLY A 203 -11.52 -2.19 1.78
C GLY A 203 -12.24 -1.62 3.02
N LEU A 204 -13.25 -2.34 3.54
CA LEU A 204 -13.94 -1.93 4.76
C LEU A 204 -13.02 -1.91 5.98
N PHE A 205 -12.13 -2.89 6.12
CA PHE A 205 -11.11 -2.86 7.18
C PHE A 205 -10.11 -1.73 6.95
N SER A 206 -9.74 -1.44 5.71
CA SER A 206 -8.83 -0.34 5.39
C SER A 206 -9.42 1.04 5.71
N ILE A 207 -10.73 1.26 5.49
CA ILE A 207 -11.37 2.52 5.89
C ILE A 207 -11.48 2.67 7.42
N VAL A 208 -11.61 1.55 8.14
CA VAL A 208 -11.54 1.56 9.61
C VAL A 208 -10.13 1.91 10.08
N ASP A 209 -9.08 1.36 9.46
CA ASP A 209 -7.69 1.71 9.74
C ASP A 209 -7.44 3.20 9.48
N PHE A 210 -7.86 3.71 8.31
CA PHE A 210 -7.79 5.13 8.00
C PHE A 210 -8.44 6.01 9.06
N ALA A 211 -9.68 5.68 9.44
CA ALA A 211 -10.42 6.45 10.45
C ALA A 211 -9.75 6.37 11.82
N ALA A 212 -9.26 5.20 12.21
CA ALA A 212 -8.58 5.01 13.49
C ALA A 212 -7.24 5.78 13.54
N ASP A 213 -6.47 5.79 12.46
CA ASP A 213 -5.21 6.56 12.39
C ASP A 213 -5.46 8.07 12.44
N VAL A 214 -6.51 8.58 11.78
CA VAL A 214 -6.88 10.00 11.83
C VAL A 214 -7.41 10.37 13.23
N LEU A 215 -8.31 9.58 13.80
CA LEU A 215 -8.90 9.85 15.10
C LEU A 215 -7.91 9.69 16.27
N ARG A 216 -6.90 8.85 16.09
CA ARG A 216 -5.79 8.71 17.03
C ARG A 216 -4.99 10.01 17.21
N LEU A 217 -5.06 10.96 16.30
CA LEU A 217 -4.49 12.30 16.46
C LEU A 217 -5.22 13.16 17.49
N GLU A 218 -6.51 12.88 17.73
CA GLU A 218 -7.37 13.73 18.57
C GLU A 218 -7.74 13.11 19.93
N SER A 219 -7.90 11.78 20.02
CA SER A 219 -8.40 11.14 21.26
C SER A 219 -8.04 9.63 21.39
N TRP A 220 -7.00 9.30 21.34
CA TRP A 220 -5.90 8.51 21.66
C TRP A 220 -5.99 7.02 21.92
N ARG A 221 -6.30 6.52 23.12
CA ARG A 221 -6.08 5.16 23.58
C ARG A 221 -6.90 4.11 22.82
N SER A 222 -8.20 4.27 22.80
CA SER A 222 -9.12 3.29 22.19
C SER A 222 -8.91 3.18 20.67
N PHE A 223 -8.61 4.28 20.00
CA PHE A 223 -8.36 4.27 18.56
C PHE A 223 -7.01 3.67 18.19
N SER A 224 -6.00 3.78 19.04
CA SER A 224 -4.71 3.14 18.83
C SER A 224 -4.79 1.62 18.90
N GLU A 225 -5.58 1.08 19.83
CA GLU A 225 -5.83 -0.36 19.90
C GLU A 225 -6.60 -0.87 18.68
N ILE A 226 -7.62 -0.13 18.24
CA ILE A 226 -8.38 -0.46 17.03
C ILE A 226 -7.45 -0.44 15.80
N ALA A 227 -6.66 0.63 15.62
CA ALA A 227 -5.71 0.73 14.53
C ALA A 227 -4.72 -0.44 14.53
N PHE A 228 -4.16 -0.79 15.70
CA PHE A 228 -3.21 -1.90 15.79
C PHE A 228 -3.84 -3.24 15.39
N VAL A 229 -5.03 -3.55 15.90
CA VAL A 229 -5.72 -4.82 15.62
C VAL A 229 -6.14 -4.90 14.16
N THR A 230 -6.74 -3.86 13.62
CA THR A 230 -7.21 -3.83 12.24
C THR A 230 -6.05 -3.84 11.25
N THR A 231 -4.99 -3.09 11.49
CA THR A 231 -3.75 -3.14 10.70
C THR A 231 -3.13 -4.53 10.70
N ALA A 232 -3.05 -5.20 11.87
CA ALA A 232 -2.54 -6.56 11.93
C ALA A 232 -3.39 -7.53 11.10
N ILE A 233 -4.72 -7.46 11.21
CA ILE A 233 -5.65 -8.27 10.41
C ILE A 233 -5.46 -7.98 8.91
N ASN A 234 -5.41 -6.72 8.52
CA ASN A 234 -5.22 -6.32 7.13
C ASN A 234 -3.90 -6.84 6.56
N ARG A 235 -2.80 -6.55 7.22
CA ARG A 235 -1.46 -6.86 6.69
C ARG A 235 -1.08 -8.34 6.78
N VAL A 236 -1.60 -9.08 7.76
CA VAL A 236 -1.23 -10.50 7.94
C VAL A 236 -2.22 -11.44 7.26
N ILE A 237 -3.50 -11.08 7.22
CA ILE A 237 -4.56 -11.99 6.76
C ILE A 237 -5.20 -11.51 5.47
N LEU A 238 -5.74 -10.29 5.45
CA LEU A 238 -6.61 -9.85 4.37
C LEU A 238 -5.83 -9.54 3.08
N ILE A 239 -4.78 -8.74 3.14
CA ILE A 239 -3.95 -8.43 1.96
C ILE A 239 -3.30 -9.70 1.41
N PRO A 240 -2.59 -10.52 2.21
CA PRO A 240 -2.00 -11.74 1.69
C PRO A 240 -3.03 -12.73 1.15
N GLY A 241 -4.14 -12.93 1.85
CA GLY A 241 -5.23 -13.80 1.41
C GLY A 241 -5.83 -13.35 0.08
N TRP A 242 -6.06 -12.05 -0.08
CA TRP A 242 -6.57 -11.44 -1.31
C TRP A 242 -5.60 -11.60 -2.48
N LEU A 243 -4.31 -11.40 -2.24
CA LEU A 243 -3.25 -11.57 -3.23
C LEU A 243 -3.04 -13.05 -3.60
N PHE A 244 -3.02 -13.97 -2.65
CA PHE A 244 -2.93 -15.40 -2.95
C PHE A 244 -4.12 -15.87 -3.78
N TRP A 245 -5.32 -15.44 -3.44
CA TRP A 245 -6.50 -15.78 -4.23
C TRP A 245 -6.44 -15.19 -5.64
N LEU A 246 -6.01 -13.92 -5.77
CA LEU A 246 -5.74 -13.32 -7.07
C LEU A 246 -4.70 -14.12 -7.87
N GLY A 247 -3.59 -14.47 -7.24
CA GLY A 247 -2.51 -15.23 -7.87
C GLY A 247 -2.95 -16.59 -8.39
N TYR A 248 -3.99 -17.18 -7.79
CA TYR A 248 -4.58 -18.41 -8.28
C TYR A 248 -5.46 -18.20 -9.52
N GLN A 249 -6.21 -17.09 -9.58
CA GLN A 249 -7.14 -16.80 -10.69
C GLN A 249 -6.45 -16.15 -11.90
N LEU A 250 -5.43 -15.34 -11.65
CA LEU A 250 -4.80 -14.47 -12.64
C LEU A 250 -4.23 -15.20 -13.87
N PRO A 251 -3.59 -16.38 -13.77
CA PRO A 251 -3.11 -17.10 -14.96
C PRO A 251 -4.23 -17.53 -15.90
N GLN A 252 -5.37 -17.96 -15.38
CA GLN A 252 -6.53 -18.32 -16.18
C GLN A 252 -7.15 -17.10 -16.85
N ALA A 253 -7.30 -16.01 -16.07
CA ALA A 253 -7.83 -14.76 -16.58
C ALA A 253 -6.93 -14.17 -17.70
N LYS A 254 -5.61 -14.23 -17.55
CA LYS A 254 -4.64 -13.84 -18.60
C LYS A 254 -4.78 -14.68 -19.87
N ALA A 255 -4.97 -15.99 -19.74
CA ALA A 255 -5.13 -16.88 -20.89
C ALA A 255 -6.42 -16.56 -21.65
N LEU A 256 -7.51 -16.30 -20.94
CA LEU A 256 -8.80 -15.90 -21.54
C LEU A 256 -8.69 -14.52 -22.21
N ALA A 257 -8.08 -13.54 -21.55
CA ALA A 257 -7.86 -12.21 -22.11
C ALA A 257 -7.06 -12.25 -23.42
N ARG A 258 -6.00 -13.05 -23.49
CA ARG A 258 -5.21 -13.24 -24.72
C ARG A 258 -6.06 -13.82 -25.85
N LYS A 259 -6.88 -14.83 -25.58
CA LYS A 259 -7.77 -15.41 -26.60
C LYS A 259 -8.76 -14.37 -27.12
N GLN A 260 -9.36 -13.56 -26.26
CA GLN A 260 -10.28 -12.50 -26.68
C GLN A 260 -9.59 -11.46 -27.55
N SER A 261 -8.36 -11.03 -27.19
CA SER A 261 -7.61 -10.06 -27.99
C SER A 261 -7.24 -10.59 -29.37
N THR A 262 -6.90 -11.87 -29.49
CA THR A 262 -6.61 -12.51 -30.79
C THR A 262 -7.85 -12.56 -31.69
N THR A 263 -8.99 -12.97 -31.13
CA THR A 263 -10.25 -13.04 -31.89
C THR A 263 -10.70 -11.66 -32.38
N VAL A 264 -10.53 -10.60 -31.56
CA VAL A 264 -10.83 -9.22 -31.97
C VAL A 264 -9.90 -8.76 -33.09
N ALA A 265 -8.60 -9.06 -33.02
CA ALA A 265 -7.63 -8.73 -34.06
C ALA A 265 -7.95 -9.42 -35.39
N GLU A 266 -8.28 -10.71 -35.35
CA GLU A 266 -8.67 -11.49 -36.54
C GLU A 266 -9.97 -10.94 -37.17
N GLY A 267 -10.96 -10.58 -36.34
CA GLY A 267 -12.20 -9.96 -36.79
C GLY A 267 -11.97 -8.59 -37.46
N MET A 268 -11.07 -7.77 -36.94
CA MET A 268 -10.70 -6.49 -37.54
C MET A 268 -9.98 -6.68 -38.89
N GLN A 269 -9.08 -7.64 -39.00
CA GLN A 269 -8.41 -7.94 -40.26
C GLN A 269 -9.38 -8.45 -41.33
N ALA A 270 -10.30 -9.33 -40.95
CA ALA A 270 -11.32 -9.82 -41.88
C ALA A 270 -12.22 -8.68 -42.37
N SER A 271 -12.62 -7.77 -41.46
CA SER A 271 -13.46 -6.61 -41.81
C SER A 271 -12.73 -5.63 -42.73
N SER A 272 -11.44 -5.40 -42.51
CA SER A 272 -10.63 -4.49 -43.36
C SER A 272 -10.40 -5.08 -44.78
N VAL A 273 -10.31 -6.40 -44.91
CA VAL A 273 -10.22 -7.07 -46.22
C VAL A 273 -11.52 -6.97 -47.01
N VAL A 274 -12.67 -7.08 -46.32
CA VAL A 274 -13.96 -6.92 -46.97
C VAL A 274 -14.16 -5.50 -47.49
N VAL A 275 -13.87 -4.50 -46.67
CA VAL A 275 -13.98 -3.08 -47.06
C VAL A 275 -13.04 -2.75 -48.24
N ALA A 276 -11.84 -3.31 -48.25
CA ALA A 276 -10.90 -3.13 -49.37
C ALA A 276 -11.40 -3.77 -50.65
N LYS A 277 -12.07 -4.92 -50.56
CA LYS A 277 -12.64 -5.62 -51.73
C LYS A 277 -13.81 -4.85 -52.34
N ASP A 278 -14.73 -4.38 -51.46
CA ASP A 278 -15.90 -3.60 -51.92
C ASP A 278 -15.44 -2.27 -52.58
N ALA A 279 -14.41 -1.58 -52.05
CA ALA A 279 -13.88 -0.38 -52.65
C ALA A 279 -13.21 -0.65 -54.03
N THR A 280 -12.64 -1.85 -54.23
CA THR A 280 -12.01 -2.23 -55.50
C THR A 280 -13.09 -2.58 -56.57
N GLU A 281 -14.18 -3.21 -56.15
CA GLU A 281 -15.32 -3.53 -57.04
C GLU A 281 -16.05 -2.27 -57.50
N GLU A 282 -16.30 -1.27 -56.62
CA GLU A 282 -16.90 0.03 -56.98
C GLU A 282 -16.00 0.82 -57.98
N GLN A 283 -14.68 0.77 -57.85
CA GLN A 283 -13.78 1.44 -58.78
C GLN A 283 -13.78 0.74 -60.14
N THR A 284 -13.93 -0.57 -60.18
CA THR A 284 -13.97 -1.34 -61.44
C THR A 284 -15.28 -1.16 -62.20
N GLU A 285 -16.39 -1.02 -61.48
CA GLU A 285 -17.72 -0.74 -62.08
C GLU A 285 -17.80 0.69 -62.68
N SER A 286 -17.24 1.65 -61.97
CA SER A 286 -17.19 3.06 -62.43
C SER A 286 -16.30 3.24 -63.70
N ALA A 287 -15.25 2.42 -63.84
CA ALA A 287 -14.34 2.47 -64.99
C ALA A 287 -14.94 1.77 -66.26
N THR A 288 -15.97 0.92 -66.11
CA THR A 288 -16.63 0.26 -67.23
C THR A 288 -17.79 1.05 -67.80
N LEU A 289 -18.21 2.14 -67.15
CA LEU A 289 -19.35 3.01 -67.57
C LEU A 289 -18.88 4.31 -68.27
N THR A 290 -17.60 4.48 -68.49
CA THR A 290 -17.00 5.57 -69.30
C THR A 290 -16.40 5.02 -70.60
#